data_9b98de8cb2df3f128441ad2694a9a08f
#
_entry.id   9b98de8cb2df3f128441ad2694a9a08f
#
_cell.length_a   1.000
_cell.length_b   1.000
_cell.length_c   1.000
_cell.angle_alpha   90.00
_cell.angle_beta   90.00
_cell.angle_gamma   90.00
#
_symmetry.space_group_name_H-M   'P 1'
#
loop_
_entity.id
_entity.type
_entity.pdbx_description
1 polymer ?
#
loop_
_entity_poly.entity_id
_entity_poly.type
_entity_poly.pdbx_seq_one_letter_code
_entity_poly.pdbx_strand_id
1 'polypeptide(L)'
;MSNAEQPIAATDLLGDLDLKLPAGFELIAADPKLGPQILSSLARIEERLAEAISQTDHLADVASRHLLSAGGKRVRPLLALLSAAVDGEINDEVIEAAVVVELTHLATLYHDDVMDDAPKRRGVDSAQMIWGNSVAI
;
A
#
# COMPACT_ATOMS: atom_id res chain seq x y z
N MET A 1 10.51 -32.37 -26.85
CA MET A 1 11.34 -31.81 -25.78
C MET A 1 10.52 -30.72 -25.12
N SER A 2 9.89 -31.05 -24.02
CA SER A 2 9.02 -30.14 -23.27
C SER A 2 9.92 -29.24 -22.39
N ASN A 3 9.98 -27.95 -22.71
CA ASN A 3 10.55 -26.96 -21.82
C ASN A 3 9.53 -26.74 -20.66
N ALA A 4 9.78 -27.41 -19.55
CA ALA A 4 9.08 -27.13 -18.33
C ALA A 4 9.53 -25.71 -17.89
N GLU A 5 8.63 -24.73 -18.05
CA GLU A 5 8.79 -23.43 -17.41
C GLU A 5 8.91 -23.64 -15.90
N GLN A 6 10.09 -23.34 -15.38
CA GLN A 6 10.29 -23.30 -13.93
C GLN A 6 9.41 -22.17 -13.36
N PRO A 7 8.70 -22.40 -12.26
CA PRO A 7 7.94 -21.33 -11.62
C PRO A 7 8.91 -20.22 -11.21
N ILE A 8 8.65 -19.01 -11.69
CA ILE A 8 9.37 -17.79 -11.32
C ILE A 8 9.27 -17.69 -9.79
N ALA A 9 10.39 -17.67 -9.11
CA ALA A 9 10.42 -17.57 -7.66
C ALA A 9 9.75 -16.23 -7.26
N ALA A 10 8.92 -16.27 -6.23
CA ALA A 10 8.22 -15.08 -5.70
C ALA A 10 9.18 -13.92 -5.40
N THR A 11 10.46 -14.21 -5.19
CA THR A 11 11.55 -13.26 -4.98
C THR A 11 11.85 -12.40 -6.22
N ASP A 12 11.62 -12.90 -7.44
CA ASP A 12 11.88 -12.14 -8.67
C ASP A 12 10.75 -11.15 -9.03
N LEU A 13 9.53 -11.43 -8.57
CA LEU A 13 8.39 -10.52 -8.73
C LEU A 13 8.41 -9.37 -7.69
N LEU A 14 9.09 -9.57 -6.57
CA LEU A 14 9.20 -8.60 -5.48
C LEU A 14 10.38 -7.63 -5.65
N GLY A 15 11.29 -7.89 -6.59
CA GLY A 15 12.51 -7.10 -6.81
C GLY A 15 12.28 -5.67 -7.28
N ASP A 16 11.11 -5.38 -7.84
CA ASP A 16 10.76 -4.04 -8.37
C ASP A 16 9.90 -3.20 -7.40
N LEU A 17 9.31 -3.85 -6.39
CA LEU A 17 8.64 -3.18 -5.29
C LEU A 17 9.61 -3.20 -4.10
N ASP A 18 10.19 -2.06 -3.74
CA ASP A 18 11.02 -1.91 -2.52
C ASP A 18 10.14 -2.03 -1.25
N LEU A 19 9.41 -3.15 -1.17
CA LEU A 19 8.55 -3.51 -0.06
C LEU A 19 9.40 -3.99 1.11
N LYS A 20 9.89 -3.01 1.86
CA LYS A 20 10.54 -3.25 3.14
C LYS A 20 9.55 -3.09 4.26
N LEU A 21 9.56 -4.04 5.20
CA LEU A 21 8.82 -3.86 6.44
C LEU A 21 9.34 -2.64 7.20
N PRO A 22 8.46 -1.89 7.87
CA PRO A 22 8.87 -0.79 8.72
C PRO A 22 9.89 -1.22 9.77
N ALA A 23 10.73 -0.30 10.24
CA ALA A 23 11.64 -0.55 11.34
C ALA A 23 10.89 -1.11 12.57
N GLY A 24 11.46 -2.13 13.19
CA GLY A 24 10.84 -2.86 14.30
C GLY A 24 10.15 -4.17 13.91
N PHE A 25 10.02 -4.46 12.62
CA PHE A 25 9.39 -5.69 12.11
C PHE A 25 10.40 -6.66 11.46
N GLU A 26 11.67 -6.49 11.72
CA GLU A 26 12.76 -7.29 11.13
C GLU A 26 12.65 -8.78 11.47
N LEU A 27 12.18 -9.10 12.69
CA LEU A 27 11.98 -10.48 13.13
C LEU A 27 10.89 -11.19 12.32
N ILE A 28 9.85 -10.47 11.89
CA ILE A 28 8.79 -10.99 11.03
C ILE A 28 9.33 -11.26 9.63
N ALA A 29 10.10 -10.33 9.09
CA ALA A 29 10.73 -10.50 7.78
C ALA A 29 11.69 -11.70 7.74
N ALA A 30 12.36 -12.00 8.86
CA ALA A 30 13.29 -13.10 9.02
C ALA A 30 12.60 -14.46 9.24
N ASP A 31 11.32 -14.48 9.61
CA ASP A 31 10.58 -15.74 9.81
C ASP A 31 10.36 -16.45 8.46
N PRO A 32 10.79 -17.71 8.32
CA PRO A 32 10.78 -18.41 7.04
C PRO A 32 9.37 -18.74 6.50
N LYS A 33 8.37 -18.72 7.36
CA LYS A 33 6.97 -18.97 6.99
C LYS A 33 6.16 -17.67 6.91
N LEU A 34 6.23 -16.87 7.95
CA LEU A 34 5.43 -15.65 8.07
C LEU A 34 5.95 -14.51 7.16
N GLY A 35 7.27 -14.35 7.07
CA GLY A 35 7.89 -13.30 6.26
C GLY A 35 7.42 -13.28 4.80
N PRO A 36 7.59 -14.39 4.05
CA PRO A 36 7.11 -14.47 2.66
C PRO A 36 5.59 -14.27 2.53
N GLN A 37 4.79 -14.78 3.48
CA GLN A 37 3.34 -14.62 3.48
C GLN A 37 2.93 -13.15 3.67
N ILE A 38 3.55 -12.44 4.60
CA ILE A 38 3.29 -11.02 4.83
C ILE A 38 3.71 -10.19 3.61
N LEU A 39 4.90 -10.42 3.06
CA LEU A 39 5.39 -9.66 1.91
C LEU A 39 4.51 -9.87 0.67
N SER A 40 4.11 -11.10 0.36
CA SER A 40 3.20 -11.38 -0.75
C SER A 40 1.82 -10.77 -0.54
N SER A 41 1.32 -10.75 0.69
CA SER A 41 0.04 -10.11 1.04
C SER A 41 0.11 -8.59 0.92
N LEU A 42 1.22 -7.96 1.33
CA LEU A 42 1.45 -6.53 1.12
C LEU A 42 1.51 -6.17 -0.36
N ALA A 43 2.15 -6.99 -1.19
CA ALA A 43 2.17 -6.77 -2.64
C ALA A 43 0.75 -6.81 -3.25
N ARG A 44 -0.09 -7.77 -2.85
CA ARG A 44 -1.50 -7.83 -3.25
C ARG A 44 -2.28 -6.60 -2.78
N ILE A 45 -2.03 -6.12 -1.57
CA ILE A 45 -2.66 -4.91 -1.04
C ILE A 45 -2.27 -3.70 -1.89
N GLU A 46 -1.01 -3.54 -2.30
CA GLU A 46 -0.58 -2.44 -3.18
C GLU A 46 -1.32 -2.47 -4.54
N GLU A 47 -1.45 -3.65 -5.15
CA GLU A 47 -2.22 -3.81 -6.39
C GLU A 47 -3.69 -3.41 -6.19
N ARG A 48 -4.33 -3.89 -5.12
CA ARG A 48 -5.73 -3.58 -4.80
C ARG A 48 -5.94 -2.10 -4.48
N LEU A 49 -4.99 -1.46 -3.78
CA LEU A 49 -5.01 -0.02 -3.55
C LEU A 49 -4.97 0.76 -4.87
N ALA A 50 -4.05 0.41 -5.76
CA ALA A 50 -3.92 1.06 -7.07
C ALA A 50 -5.18 0.89 -7.93
N GLU A 51 -5.81 -0.29 -7.91
CA GLU A 51 -7.08 -0.55 -8.59
C GLU A 51 -8.23 0.26 -7.99
N ALA A 52 -8.35 0.26 -6.67
CA ALA A 52 -9.45 0.91 -5.96
C ALA A 52 -9.51 2.42 -6.15
N ILE A 53 -8.34 3.08 -6.32
CA ILE A 53 -8.27 4.54 -6.55
C ILE A 53 -8.28 4.92 -8.02
N SER A 54 -8.29 3.95 -8.95
CA SER A 54 -8.31 4.22 -10.38
C SER A 54 -9.61 4.92 -10.78
N GLN A 55 -9.50 6.01 -11.53
CA GLN A 55 -10.61 6.85 -11.95
C GLN A 55 -10.65 6.98 -13.48
N THR A 56 -11.86 7.16 -14.03
CA THR A 56 -12.04 7.39 -15.45
C THR A 56 -11.64 8.81 -15.85
N ASP A 57 -11.87 9.78 -14.97
CA ASP A 57 -11.43 11.16 -15.17
C ASP A 57 -9.93 11.28 -14.90
N HIS A 58 -9.20 11.87 -15.83
CA HIS A 58 -7.74 11.97 -15.76
C HIS A 58 -7.26 12.77 -14.54
N LEU A 59 -7.90 13.90 -14.22
CA LEU A 59 -7.49 14.72 -13.07
C LEU A 59 -7.75 13.98 -11.75
N ALA A 60 -8.93 13.35 -11.64
CA ALA A 60 -9.28 12.56 -10.47
C ALA A 60 -8.33 11.37 -10.30
N ASP A 61 -7.94 10.68 -11.38
CA ASP A 61 -6.99 9.57 -11.34
C ASP A 61 -5.61 10.01 -10.87
N VAL A 62 -5.05 11.07 -11.48
CA VAL A 62 -3.73 11.60 -11.12
C VAL A 62 -3.71 12.10 -9.67
N ALA A 63 -4.72 12.87 -9.26
CA ALA A 63 -4.81 13.39 -7.90
C ALA A 63 -4.95 12.27 -6.86
N SER A 64 -5.80 11.26 -7.13
CA SER A 64 -6.00 10.11 -6.22
C SER A 64 -4.72 9.28 -6.06
N ARG A 65 -3.95 9.10 -7.12
CA ARG A 65 -2.70 8.32 -7.11
C ARG A 65 -1.52 9.08 -6.47
N HIS A 66 -1.60 10.38 -6.35
CA HIS A 66 -0.47 11.23 -5.96
C HIS A 66 0.19 10.77 -4.66
N LEU A 67 -0.56 10.68 -3.55
CA LEU A 67 0.00 10.25 -2.26
C LEU A 67 0.25 8.73 -2.17
N LEU A 68 -0.50 7.92 -2.90
CA LEU A 68 -0.22 6.48 -2.96
C LEU A 68 1.13 6.23 -3.62
N SER A 69 1.39 6.87 -4.76
CA SER A 69 2.65 6.76 -5.51
C SER A 69 3.85 7.34 -4.76
N ALA A 70 3.63 8.31 -3.87
CA ALA A 70 4.67 8.85 -3.01
C ALA A 70 5.12 7.86 -1.91
N GLY A 71 4.49 6.70 -1.82
CA GLY A 71 4.83 5.63 -0.89
C GLY A 71 4.11 5.73 0.45
N GLY A 72 4.70 5.12 1.45
CA GLY A 72 4.18 5.04 2.81
C GLY A 72 4.64 3.76 3.48
N LYS A 73 4.67 3.76 4.82
CA LYS A 73 5.17 2.61 5.60
C LYS A 73 4.21 1.43 5.64
N ARG A 74 2.95 1.60 5.22
CA ARG A 74 1.91 0.56 5.23
C ARG A 74 1.76 -0.15 6.58
N VAL A 75 1.96 0.57 7.68
CA VAL A 75 1.87 0.02 9.04
C VAL A 75 0.46 -0.52 9.33
N ARG A 76 -0.59 0.18 8.88
CA ARG A 76 -1.99 -0.25 9.12
C ARG A 76 -2.33 -1.55 8.41
N PRO A 77 -2.06 -1.71 7.11
CA PRO A 77 -2.19 -2.99 6.43
C PRO A 77 -1.38 -4.10 7.11
N LEU A 78 -0.13 -3.81 7.47
CA LEU A 78 0.74 -4.77 8.15
C LEU A 78 0.13 -5.25 9.47
N LEU A 79 -0.41 -4.35 10.29
CA LEU A 79 -1.06 -4.73 11.56
C LEU A 79 -2.31 -5.58 11.33
N ALA A 80 -3.10 -5.28 10.28
CA ALA A 80 -4.25 -6.11 9.90
C ALA A 80 -3.83 -7.53 9.54
N LEU A 81 -2.78 -7.67 8.73
CA LEU A 81 -2.23 -8.98 8.34
C LEU A 81 -1.68 -9.75 9.54
N LEU A 82 -0.92 -9.08 10.41
CA LEU A 82 -0.33 -9.72 11.60
C LEU A 82 -1.40 -10.17 12.59
N SER A 83 -2.45 -9.36 12.80
CA SER A 83 -3.56 -9.73 13.67
C SER A 83 -4.28 -10.99 13.15
N ALA A 84 -4.51 -11.07 11.84
CA ALA A 84 -5.10 -12.25 11.22
C ALA A 84 -4.19 -13.47 11.32
N ALA A 85 -2.87 -13.31 11.14
CA ALA A 85 -1.91 -14.40 11.22
C ALA A 85 -1.79 -15.00 12.63
N VAL A 86 -2.10 -14.23 13.68
CA VAL A 86 -2.11 -14.72 15.07
C VAL A 86 -3.32 -15.62 15.35
N ASP A 87 -4.49 -15.26 14.80
CA ASP A 87 -5.77 -15.95 15.12
C ASP A 87 -6.17 -16.98 14.05
N GLY A 88 -5.57 -16.93 12.86
CA GLY A 88 -5.95 -17.82 11.79
C GLY A 88 -5.10 -17.66 10.53
N GLU A 89 -5.78 -17.49 9.40
CA GLU A 89 -5.15 -17.38 8.08
C GLU A 89 -5.37 -15.99 7.47
N ILE A 90 -4.40 -15.53 6.70
CA ILE A 90 -4.54 -14.37 5.84
C ILE A 90 -5.32 -14.82 4.58
N ASN A 91 -6.59 -14.47 4.53
CA ASN A 91 -7.49 -14.74 3.41
C ASN A 91 -7.82 -13.46 2.62
N ASP A 92 -8.65 -13.57 1.58
CA ASP A 92 -9.02 -12.43 0.74
C ASP A 92 -9.80 -11.36 1.51
N GLU A 93 -10.61 -11.73 2.50
CA GLU A 93 -11.33 -10.76 3.34
C GLU A 93 -10.38 -9.91 4.18
N VAL A 94 -9.31 -10.51 4.69
CA VAL A 94 -8.25 -9.80 5.43
C VAL A 94 -7.52 -8.82 4.51
N ILE A 95 -7.23 -9.21 3.26
CA ILE A 95 -6.63 -8.33 2.26
C ILE A 95 -7.55 -7.13 2.00
N GLU A 96 -8.84 -7.36 1.75
CA GLU A 96 -9.80 -6.26 1.51
C GLU A 96 -9.96 -5.36 2.74
N ALA A 97 -9.99 -5.91 3.94
CA ALA A 97 -10.01 -5.11 5.17
C ALA A 97 -8.77 -4.22 5.32
N ALA A 98 -7.59 -4.77 5.01
CA ALA A 98 -6.34 -4.00 5.02
C ALA A 98 -6.34 -2.88 3.97
N VAL A 99 -6.89 -3.13 2.78
CA VAL A 99 -7.09 -2.11 1.73
C VAL A 99 -8.01 -0.99 2.22
N VAL A 100 -9.16 -1.32 2.80
CA VAL A 100 -10.12 -0.32 3.32
C VAL A 100 -9.50 0.56 4.38
N VAL A 101 -8.76 -0.02 5.32
CA VAL A 101 -8.09 0.74 6.39
C VAL A 101 -7.05 1.70 5.82
N GLU A 102 -6.26 1.27 4.84
CA GLU A 102 -5.24 2.13 4.23
C GLU A 102 -5.86 3.21 3.33
N LEU A 103 -6.92 2.91 2.57
CA LEU A 103 -7.65 3.91 1.78
C LEU A 103 -8.26 4.98 2.67
N THR A 104 -8.88 4.59 3.78
CA THR A 104 -9.43 5.54 4.76
C THR A 104 -8.33 6.45 5.29
N HIS A 105 -7.18 5.86 5.67
CA HIS A 105 -6.04 6.64 6.11
C HIS A 105 -5.52 7.59 5.02
N LEU A 106 -5.39 7.12 3.79
CA LEU A 106 -4.94 7.92 2.66
C LEU A 106 -5.86 9.13 2.43
N ALA A 107 -7.18 8.92 2.46
CA ALA A 107 -8.17 9.98 2.35
C ALA A 107 -8.01 11.02 3.48
N THR A 108 -7.79 10.59 4.72
CA THR A 108 -7.57 11.53 5.84
C THR A 108 -6.31 12.38 5.64
N LEU A 109 -5.26 11.84 5.02
CA LEU A 109 -4.03 12.62 4.75
C LEU A 109 -4.27 13.79 3.80
N TYR A 110 -5.11 13.60 2.77
CA TYR A 110 -5.48 14.71 1.87
C TYR A 110 -6.20 15.82 2.62
N HIS A 111 -7.16 15.48 3.46
CA HIS A 111 -7.93 16.44 4.26
C HIS A 111 -7.07 17.11 5.33
N ASP A 112 -6.25 16.34 6.03
CA ASP A 112 -5.33 16.87 7.06
C ASP A 112 -4.38 17.90 6.46
N ASP A 113 -3.84 17.64 5.27
CA ASP A 113 -2.94 18.58 4.60
C ASP A 113 -3.61 19.91 4.25
N VAL A 114 -4.89 19.88 3.88
CA VAL A 114 -5.69 21.09 3.64
C VAL A 114 -5.95 21.82 4.95
N MET A 115 -6.35 21.11 6.02
CA MET A 115 -6.64 21.70 7.32
C MET A 115 -5.41 22.31 7.99
N ASP A 116 -4.26 21.66 7.84
CA ASP A 116 -2.99 22.06 8.44
C ASP A 116 -2.18 23.03 7.56
N ASP A 117 -2.68 23.35 6.36
CA ASP A 117 -1.96 24.12 5.33
C ASP A 117 -0.55 23.56 5.08
N ALA A 118 -0.45 22.23 5.08
CA ALA A 118 0.82 21.53 4.94
C ALA A 118 1.35 21.61 3.50
N PRO A 119 2.56 22.16 3.26
CA PRO A 119 3.07 22.31 1.92
C PRO A 119 3.54 20.99 1.29
N LYS A 120 3.90 20.01 2.13
CA LYS A 120 4.47 18.73 1.68
C LYS A 120 3.94 17.55 2.48
N ARG A 121 3.83 16.41 1.79
CA ARG A 121 3.51 15.10 2.36
C ARG A 121 4.38 14.02 1.71
N ARG A 122 4.99 13.13 2.50
CA ARG A 122 5.82 12.01 1.99
C ARG A 122 6.95 12.48 1.04
N GLY A 123 7.49 13.69 1.26
CA GLY A 123 8.55 14.27 0.44
C GLY A 123 8.10 14.90 -0.88
N VAL A 124 6.82 14.85 -1.22
CA VAL A 124 6.24 15.52 -2.39
C VAL A 124 5.34 16.68 -1.97
N ASP A 125 5.05 17.60 -2.89
CA ASP A 125 4.11 18.68 -2.63
C ASP A 125 2.72 18.10 -2.31
N SER A 126 2.02 18.70 -1.36
CA SER A 126 0.67 18.27 -1.00
C SER A 126 -0.30 18.50 -2.16
N ALA A 127 -1.38 17.72 -2.22
CA ALA A 127 -2.35 17.79 -3.32
C ALA A 127 -2.95 19.19 -3.49
N GLN A 128 -3.26 19.89 -2.39
CA GLN A 128 -3.81 21.25 -2.46
C GLN A 128 -2.80 22.28 -2.99
N MET A 129 -1.49 22.04 -2.84
CA MET A 129 -0.46 22.91 -3.42
C MET A 129 -0.39 22.76 -4.94
N ILE A 130 -0.69 21.58 -5.46
CA ILE A 130 -0.62 21.28 -6.90
C ILE A 130 -1.94 21.63 -7.58
N TRP A 131 -3.08 21.22 -7.02
CA TRP A 131 -4.41 21.29 -7.67
C TRP A 131 -5.42 22.18 -6.93
N GLY A 132 -5.05 22.76 -5.77
CA GLY A 132 -5.94 23.56 -4.93
C GLY A 132 -6.83 22.73 -4.00
N ASN A 133 -7.42 23.41 -3.01
CA ASN A 133 -8.23 22.77 -1.96
C ASN A 133 -9.44 22.02 -2.52
N SER A 134 -10.10 22.56 -3.54
CA SER A 134 -11.30 21.96 -4.11
C SER A 134 -11.06 20.58 -4.75
N VAL A 135 -9.86 20.32 -5.23
CA VAL A 135 -9.48 19.02 -5.78
C VAL A 135 -9.00 18.08 -4.68
N ALA A 136 -8.33 18.61 -3.65
CA ALA A 136 -7.79 17.81 -2.54
C ALA A 136 -8.87 17.29 -1.58
N ILE A 137 -10.02 17.95 -1.49
CA ILE A 137 -11.16 17.54 -0.66
C ILE A 137 -12.08 16.59 -1.43
#